data_6263fad880bacf63f4ecb38cbe6f9c6c
#
_entry.id   6263fad880bacf63f4ecb38cbe6f9c6c
#
_cell.length_a   1.000
_cell.length_b   1.000
_cell.length_c   1.000
_cell.angle_alpha   90.00
_cell.angle_beta   90.00
_cell.angle_gamma   90.00
#
_symmetry.space_group_name_H-M   'P 1'
#
loop_
_entity.id
_entity.type
_entity.pdbx_description
1 polymer ?
#
loop_
_entity_poly.entity_id
_entity_poly.type
_entity_poly.pdbx_seq_one_letter_code
_entity_poly.pdbx_strand_id
1 'polypeptide(L)'
;MRVAFVGKGGSGKTTMASLFARHLAAGSRPLLAIDADINQHLAAALGGVDGDAASIPALGEHLPAIKEYLRGSNPLIRSIESFLKTTPPGRGSRLLRVEDDNPIYAACVRTVGGVRLAVTGEFAEEDLGVSCYHSKVGAVELLLNHLVDGPGEYVVVDMTAGADAFASGLFTRFDRTFLVCEPTLRSVGVYRQYAGYAREYGIAVSVVGNKVEDEADGAFLREQVGDDLVATFGRSAYVRAAERGHPGPIHDLEPGNRSTLTALAALVDDTDKD
;
A
#
# COMPACT_ATOMS: atom_id res chain seq x y z
N MET A 1 -11.06 -4.94 2.75
CA MET A 1 -9.95 -5.66 2.06
C MET A 1 -8.70 -4.81 2.06
N ARG A 2 -7.60 -5.34 2.57
CA ARG A 2 -6.32 -4.64 2.73
C ARG A 2 -5.30 -5.25 1.79
N VAL A 3 -4.78 -4.43 0.90
CA VAL A 3 -3.90 -4.87 -0.19
C VAL A 3 -2.58 -4.13 -0.09
N ALA A 4 -1.47 -4.88 -0.10
CA ALA A 4 -0.13 -4.31 -0.17
C ALA A 4 0.51 -4.52 -1.53
N PHE A 5 1.22 -3.51 -2.00
CA PHE A 5 2.15 -3.63 -3.13
C PHE A 5 3.58 -3.57 -2.62
N VAL A 6 4.33 -4.65 -2.87
CA VAL A 6 5.72 -4.83 -2.44
C VAL A 6 6.60 -5.18 -3.63
N GLY A 7 7.90 -5.17 -3.47
CA GLY A 7 8.85 -5.55 -4.52
C GLY A 7 10.14 -4.75 -4.48
N LYS A 8 11.03 -5.04 -5.42
CA LYS A 8 12.34 -4.38 -5.56
C LYS A 8 12.19 -2.87 -5.80
N GLY A 9 13.15 -2.07 -5.35
CA GLY A 9 13.27 -0.66 -5.76
C GLY A 9 13.26 -0.52 -7.29
N GLY A 10 12.39 0.34 -7.82
CA GLY A 10 12.23 0.55 -9.26
C GLY A 10 11.38 -0.50 -9.99
N SER A 11 10.84 -1.54 -9.33
CA SER A 11 9.98 -2.53 -9.99
C SER A 11 8.62 -1.99 -10.43
N GLY A 12 8.21 -0.82 -9.94
CA GLY A 12 6.92 -0.19 -10.25
C GLY A 12 5.82 -0.44 -9.20
N LYS A 13 6.18 -0.70 -7.94
CA LYS A 13 5.22 -0.85 -6.84
C LYS A 13 4.25 0.33 -6.76
N THR A 14 4.79 1.54 -6.62
CA THR A 14 4.03 2.79 -6.53
C THR A 14 3.13 3.00 -7.75
N THR A 15 3.65 2.69 -8.95
CA THR A 15 2.87 2.73 -10.18
C THR A 15 1.68 1.76 -10.10
N MET A 16 1.92 0.51 -9.70
CA MET A 16 0.86 -0.50 -9.59
C MET A 16 -0.15 -0.13 -8.50
N ALA A 17 0.31 0.33 -7.33
CA ALA A 17 -0.55 0.79 -6.23
C ALA A 17 -1.45 1.95 -6.69
N SER A 18 -0.88 2.96 -7.37
CA SER A 18 -1.63 4.11 -7.87
C SER A 18 -2.66 3.72 -8.94
N LEU A 19 -2.27 2.90 -9.91
CA LEU A 19 -3.17 2.45 -10.98
C LEU A 19 -4.31 1.59 -10.42
N PHE A 20 -4.00 0.70 -9.48
CA PHE A 20 -4.99 -0.13 -8.81
C PHE A 20 -5.98 0.72 -7.99
N ALA A 21 -5.47 1.66 -7.20
CA ALA A 21 -6.30 2.60 -6.43
C ALA A 21 -7.21 3.43 -7.34
N ARG A 22 -6.68 3.98 -8.45
CA ARG A 22 -7.46 4.73 -9.43
C ARG A 22 -8.50 3.88 -10.17
N HIS A 23 -8.18 2.61 -10.44
CA HIS A 23 -9.12 1.66 -11.02
C HIS A 23 -10.30 1.38 -10.09
N LEU A 24 -10.04 1.16 -8.80
CA LEU A 24 -11.08 0.97 -7.78
C LEU A 24 -11.93 2.24 -7.61
N ALA A 25 -11.30 3.42 -7.52
CA ALA A 25 -12.00 4.70 -7.39
C ALA A 25 -12.90 5.00 -8.61
N ALA A 26 -12.46 4.67 -9.83
CA ALA A 26 -13.28 4.81 -11.04
C ALA A 26 -14.52 3.90 -11.00
N GLY A 27 -14.45 2.78 -10.28
CA GLY A 27 -15.59 1.91 -9.98
C GLY A 27 -16.43 2.36 -8.78
N SER A 28 -16.18 3.56 -8.24
CA SER A 28 -16.87 4.11 -7.05
C SER A 28 -16.78 3.21 -5.83
N ARG A 29 -15.68 2.47 -5.68
CA ARG A 29 -15.46 1.63 -4.51
C ARG A 29 -14.87 2.45 -3.36
N PRO A 30 -15.38 2.31 -2.12
CA PRO A 30 -14.80 2.94 -0.95
C PRO A 30 -13.33 2.56 -0.78
N LEU A 31 -12.45 3.56 -0.73
CA LEU A 31 -11.01 3.34 -0.80
C LEU A 31 -10.23 4.32 0.08
N LEU A 32 -9.24 3.80 0.80
CA LEU A 32 -8.17 4.55 1.43
C LEU A 32 -6.83 4.04 0.88
N ALA A 33 -6.06 4.90 0.21
CA ALA A 33 -4.68 4.63 -0.15
C ALA A 33 -3.74 5.12 0.96
N ILE A 34 -2.65 4.38 1.19
CA ILE A 34 -1.63 4.75 2.18
C ILE A 34 -0.25 4.63 1.54
N ASP A 35 0.50 5.72 1.54
CA ASP A 35 1.90 5.73 1.16
C ASP A 35 2.75 5.39 2.38
N ALA A 36 3.25 4.16 2.42
CA ALA A 36 4.13 3.63 3.45
C ALA A 36 5.59 3.48 2.96
N ASP A 37 5.93 4.07 1.82
CA ASP A 37 7.31 4.16 1.33
C ASP A 37 8.01 5.42 1.88
N ILE A 38 9.29 5.30 2.19
CA ILE A 38 10.13 6.40 2.67
C ILE A 38 10.22 7.56 1.68
N ASN A 39 10.11 7.27 0.38
CA ASN A 39 10.26 8.26 -0.68
C ASN A 39 8.95 8.99 -1.04
N GLN A 40 7.80 8.51 -0.58
CA GLN A 40 6.49 9.12 -0.72
C GLN A 40 6.12 9.56 -2.14
N HIS A 41 6.18 8.65 -3.09
CA HIS A 41 5.87 8.92 -4.49
C HIS A 41 4.41 8.66 -4.89
N LEU A 42 3.57 8.13 -3.98
CA LEU A 42 2.21 7.72 -4.34
C LEU A 42 1.31 8.92 -4.70
N ALA A 43 1.47 10.07 -4.02
CA ALA A 43 0.71 11.28 -4.35
C ALA A 43 0.96 11.74 -5.79
N ALA A 44 2.22 11.82 -6.20
CA ALA A 44 2.59 12.17 -7.58
C ALA A 44 2.08 11.13 -8.59
N ALA A 45 2.18 9.83 -8.26
CA ALA A 45 1.69 8.74 -9.11
C ALA A 45 0.16 8.74 -9.27
N LEU A 46 -0.58 9.25 -8.28
CA LEU A 46 -2.04 9.45 -8.35
C LEU A 46 -2.43 10.64 -9.21
N GLY A 47 -1.47 11.44 -9.65
CA GLY A 47 -1.69 12.64 -10.46
C GLY A 47 -1.74 13.93 -9.65
N GLY A 48 -1.20 13.90 -8.43
CA GLY A 48 -0.94 15.12 -7.65
C GLY A 48 0.04 16.04 -8.37
N VAL A 49 -0.18 17.34 -8.28
CA VAL A 49 0.76 18.34 -8.78
C VAL A 49 1.90 18.54 -7.78
N ASP A 50 3.00 19.14 -8.21
CA ASP A 50 4.13 19.45 -7.34
C ASP A 50 3.67 20.22 -6.08
N GLY A 51 3.97 19.68 -4.91
CA GLY A 51 3.57 20.22 -3.62
C GLY A 51 2.36 19.54 -2.97
N ASP A 52 1.55 18.77 -3.70
CA ASP A 52 0.41 18.04 -3.09
C ASP A 52 0.86 17.02 -2.04
N ALA A 53 1.94 16.29 -2.32
CA ALA A 53 2.51 15.33 -1.36
C ALA A 53 2.99 16.03 -0.08
N ALA A 54 3.71 17.15 -0.21
CA ALA A 54 4.20 17.97 0.91
C ALA A 54 3.07 18.65 1.69
N SER A 55 1.87 18.75 1.12
CA SER A 55 0.69 19.35 1.76
C SER A 55 -0.13 18.34 2.56
N ILE A 56 0.14 17.02 2.46
CA ILE A 56 -0.55 15.97 3.20
C ILE A 56 0.14 15.80 4.56
N PRO A 57 -0.53 16.14 5.68
CA PRO A 57 0.08 15.98 7.00
C PRO A 57 0.39 14.51 7.28
N ALA A 58 1.61 14.24 7.70
CA ALA A 58 2.10 12.88 7.88
C ALA A 58 1.48 12.20 9.11
N LEU A 59 1.07 10.94 8.97
CA LEU A 59 0.56 10.12 10.08
C LEU A 59 1.58 10.05 11.24
N GLY A 60 2.87 9.96 10.92
CA GLY A 60 3.93 9.88 11.92
C GLY A 60 4.01 11.12 12.82
N GLU A 61 3.78 12.31 12.27
CA GLU A 61 3.76 13.58 13.01
C GLU A 61 2.55 13.70 13.94
N HIS A 62 1.45 13.05 13.58
CA HIS A 62 0.20 13.08 14.32
C HIS A 62 0.02 11.87 15.26
N LEU A 63 1.07 11.03 15.42
CA LEU A 63 0.98 9.79 16.19
C LEU A 63 0.43 9.97 17.62
N PRO A 64 0.80 11.01 18.41
CA PRO A 64 0.20 11.21 19.74
C PRO A 64 -1.32 11.43 19.68
N ALA A 65 -1.81 12.25 18.75
CA ALA A 65 -3.23 12.52 18.57
C ALA A 65 -3.99 11.27 18.07
N ILE A 66 -3.37 10.50 17.16
CA ILE A 66 -3.89 9.21 16.67
C ILE A 66 -4.06 8.24 17.85
N LYS A 67 -3.03 8.09 18.67
CA LYS A 67 -3.07 7.23 19.86
C LYS A 67 -4.17 7.66 20.83
N GLU A 68 -4.27 8.95 21.14
CA GLU A 68 -5.30 9.44 22.07
C GLU A 68 -6.71 9.17 21.53
N TYR A 69 -6.94 9.39 20.24
CA TYR A 69 -8.22 9.10 19.61
C TYR A 69 -8.54 7.60 19.66
N LEU A 70 -7.63 6.73 19.20
CA LEU A 70 -7.85 5.29 19.09
C LEU A 70 -7.95 4.60 20.46
N ARG A 71 -7.22 5.09 21.47
CA ARG A 71 -7.36 4.64 22.86
C ARG A 71 -8.80 4.72 23.33
N GLY A 72 -9.46 5.84 23.06
CA GLY A 72 -10.81 6.08 23.53
C GLY A 72 -10.91 5.95 25.06
N SER A 73 -11.87 5.16 25.52
CA SER A 73 -12.07 4.84 26.95
C SER A 73 -11.54 3.46 27.34
N ASN A 74 -10.63 2.86 26.58
CA ASN A 74 -10.09 1.53 26.87
C ASN A 74 -9.27 1.54 28.17
N PRO A 75 -9.71 0.87 29.24
CA PRO A 75 -9.06 0.92 30.55
C PRO A 75 -7.74 0.15 30.59
N LEU A 76 -7.47 -0.72 29.61
CA LEU A 76 -6.23 -1.49 29.53
C LEU A 76 -5.08 -0.64 28.99
N ILE A 77 -5.38 0.43 28.24
CA ILE A 77 -4.38 1.38 27.73
C ILE A 77 -4.30 2.55 28.71
N ARG A 78 -3.40 2.45 29.69
CA ARG A 78 -3.28 3.41 30.79
C ARG A 78 -2.84 4.79 30.35
N SER A 79 -1.93 4.86 29.37
CA SER A 79 -1.43 6.12 28.82
C SER A 79 -1.07 5.97 27.34
N ILE A 80 -0.89 7.09 26.63
CA ILE A 80 -0.48 7.08 25.21
C ILE A 80 0.95 6.54 25.02
N GLU A 81 1.83 6.71 26.02
CA GLU A 81 3.21 6.18 26.01
C GLU A 81 3.18 4.65 26.06
N SER A 82 2.27 4.06 26.83
CA SER A 82 2.08 2.61 26.93
C SER A 82 1.34 2.00 25.74
N PHE A 83 0.76 2.83 24.87
CA PHE A 83 0.03 2.39 23.70
C PHE A 83 0.98 2.10 22.53
N LEU A 84 1.39 0.83 22.40
CA LEU A 84 2.30 0.39 21.35
C LEU A 84 1.56 0.25 20.01
N LYS A 85 2.31 0.36 18.91
CA LYS A 85 1.78 0.18 17.54
C LYS A 85 1.14 -1.21 17.32
N THR A 86 1.58 -2.22 18.06
CA THR A 86 1.09 -3.59 18.01
C THR A 86 -0.08 -3.86 18.96
N THR A 87 -0.48 -2.87 19.79
CA THR A 87 -1.59 -3.05 20.73
C THR A 87 -2.91 -3.21 19.96
N PRO A 88 -3.61 -4.34 20.11
CA PRO A 88 -4.89 -4.54 19.42
C PRO A 88 -5.99 -3.67 20.07
N PRO A 89 -7.06 -3.35 19.34
CA PRO A 89 -8.22 -2.71 19.93
C PRO A 89 -8.86 -3.62 20.98
N GLY A 90 -9.45 -3.01 22.01
CA GLY A 90 -10.17 -3.68 23.08
C GLY A 90 -11.43 -2.91 23.44
N ARG A 91 -12.13 -3.37 24.48
CA ARG A 91 -13.35 -2.70 24.94
C ARG A 91 -13.05 -1.24 25.29
N GLY A 92 -13.75 -0.33 24.63
CA GLY A 92 -13.59 1.11 24.79
C GLY A 92 -12.59 1.75 23.82
N SER A 93 -11.83 0.98 23.04
CA SER A 93 -11.06 1.51 21.91
C SER A 93 -12.00 2.02 20.82
N ARG A 94 -11.56 3.06 20.12
CA ARG A 94 -12.25 3.52 18.90
C ARG A 94 -11.74 2.75 17.71
N LEU A 95 -12.67 2.38 16.83
CA LEU A 95 -12.38 1.74 15.54
C LEU A 95 -12.62 2.76 14.44
N LEU A 96 -11.91 2.59 13.34
CA LEU A 96 -12.04 3.39 12.12
C LEU A 96 -12.73 2.54 11.05
N ARG A 97 -13.37 3.19 10.09
CA ARG A 97 -13.83 2.59 8.84
C ARG A 97 -13.16 3.26 7.67
N VAL A 98 -13.19 2.62 6.50
CA VAL A 98 -12.55 3.16 5.28
C VAL A 98 -13.14 4.52 4.93
N GLU A 99 -14.48 4.65 4.94
CA GLU A 99 -15.19 5.93 4.77
C GLU A 99 -15.77 6.35 6.11
N ASP A 100 -15.01 7.12 6.87
CA ASP A 100 -15.39 7.59 8.18
C ASP A 100 -15.11 9.10 8.29
N ASP A 101 -15.93 9.79 9.07
CA ASP A 101 -15.68 11.18 9.44
C ASP A 101 -15.10 11.20 10.86
N ASN A 102 -13.80 11.29 10.94
CA ASN A 102 -13.08 11.27 12.20
C ASN A 102 -11.91 12.25 12.21
N PRO A 103 -11.44 12.68 13.41
CA PRO A 103 -10.36 13.66 13.53
C PRO A 103 -9.04 13.24 12.86
N ILE A 104 -8.74 11.93 12.78
CA ILE A 104 -7.52 11.43 12.15
C ILE A 104 -7.58 11.68 10.64
N TYR A 105 -8.70 11.31 10.00
CA TYR A 105 -8.85 11.52 8.57
C TYR A 105 -8.97 12.99 8.21
N ALA A 106 -9.66 13.79 9.03
CA ALA A 106 -9.73 15.23 8.83
C ALA A 106 -8.32 15.87 8.86
N ALA A 107 -7.46 15.42 9.76
CA ALA A 107 -6.08 15.89 9.87
C ALA A 107 -5.17 15.35 8.75
N CYS A 108 -5.14 14.02 8.53
CA CYS A 108 -4.06 13.33 7.80
C CYS A 108 -4.46 12.78 6.43
N VAL A 109 -5.74 12.85 6.01
CA VAL A 109 -6.18 12.33 4.70
C VAL A 109 -6.52 13.47 3.76
N ARG A 110 -6.05 13.37 2.53
CA ARG A 110 -6.39 14.30 1.44
C ARG A 110 -6.84 13.52 0.22
N THR A 111 -7.63 14.15 -0.64
CA THR A 111 -8.03 13.54 -1.92
C THR A 111 -7.07 13.98 -3.01
N VAL A 112 -6.38 13.04 -3.63
CA VAL A 112 -5.44 13.23 -4.73
C VAL A 112 -5.88 12.36 -5.91
N GLY A 113 -6.09 12.95 -7.07
CA GLY A 113 -6.53 12.22 -8.27
C GLY A 113 -7.84 11.42 -8.08
N GLY A 114 -8.72 11.88 -7.19
CA GLY A 114 -9.97 11.20 -6.83
C GLY A 114 -9.82 10.06 -5.82
N VAL A 115 -8.61 9.83 -5.28
CA VAL A 115 -8.29 8.82 -4.28
C VAL A 115 -8.01 9.48 -2.93
N ARG A 116 -8.60 8.98 -1.86
CA ARG A 116 -8.28 9.38 -0.47
C ARG A 116 -6.93 8.81 -0.10
N LEU A 117 -5.98 9.67 0.23
CA LEU A 117 -4.60 9.32 0.50
C LEU A 117 -4.16 9.78 1.88
N ALA A 118 -3.51 8.89 2.63
CA ALA A 118 -2.70 9.19 3.80
C ALA A 118 -1.23 8.88 3.52
N VAL A 119 -0.31 9.60 4.14
CA VAL A 119 1.14 9.39 4.00
C VAL A 119 1.78 9.12 5.35
N THR A 120 2.80 8.26 5.37
CA THR A 120 3.53 7.93 6.61
C THR A 120 4.34 9.09 7.14
N GLY A 121 4.96 9.86 6.26
CA GLY A 121 5.90 10.95 6.52
C GLY A 121 7.30 10.64 5.97
N GLU A 122 7.95 11.65 5.40
CA GLU A 122 9.32 11.54 4.89
C GLU A 122 10.33 11.31 6.03
N PHE A 123 11.46 10.73 5.67
CA PHE A 123 12.61 10.66 6.57
C PHE A 123 13.25 12.06 6.64
N ALA A 124 13.20 12.70 7.80
CA ALA A 124 13.79 14.00 8.01
C ALA A 124 15.21 13.88 8.60
N GLU A 125 16.06 14.90 8.39
CA GLU A 125 17.39 14.94 8.99
C GLU A 125 17.36 14.84 10.53
N GLU A 126 16.28 15.31 11.15
CA GLU A 126 16.00 15.23 12.58
C GLU A 126 15.81 13.78 13.07
N ASP A 127 15.49 12.85 12.18
CA ASP A 127 15.36 11.42 12.48
C ASP A 127 16.72 10.71 12.55
N LEU A 128 17.81 11.36 12.10
CA LEU A 128 19.16 10.79 12.11
C LEU A 128 19.64 10.57 13.56
N GLY A 129 19.71 9.30 13.94
CA GLY A 129 20.23 8.87 15.25
C GLY A 129 19.23 8.93 16.41
N VAL A 130 17.99 9.39 16.21
CA VAL A 130 16.98 9.54 17.27
C VAL A 130 15.69 8.76 16.96
N SER A 131 15.22 8.77 15.72
CA SER A 131 14.02 8.06 15.29
C SER A 131 14.33 7.15 14.12
N CYS A 132 13.88 5.92 14.20
CA CYS A 132 13.92 5.00 13.06
C CYS A 132 12.66 5.22 12.19
N TYR A 133 12.79 5.14 10.85
CA TYR A 133 11.67 5.12 9.92
C TYR A 133 10.56 4.15 10.36
N HIS A 134 10.93 3.04 10.97
CA HIS A 134 10.00 2.08 11.56
C HIS A 134 9.04 2.67 12.60
N SER A 135 9.41 3.79 13.24
CA SER A 135 8.50 4.48 14.17
C SER A 135 7.38 5.20 13.42
N LYS A 136 7.67 5.78 12.25
CA LYS A 136 6.67 6.46 11.39
C LYS A 136 5.71 5.44 10.76
N VAL A 137 6.23 4.33 10.24
CA VAL A 137 5.42 3.19 9.77
C VAL A 137 4.54 2.61 10.89
N GLY A 138 4.98 2.76 12.14
CA GLY A 138 4.18 2.39 13.31
C GLY A 138 2.83 3.10 13.42
N ALA A 139 2.70 4.32 12.88
CA ALA A 139 1.40 5.01 12.81
C ALA A 139 0.45 4.31 11.85
N VAL A 140 0.95 3.83 10.70
CA VAL A 140 0.15 3.03 9.74
C VAL A 140 -0.25 1.70 10.36
N GLU A 141 0.67 1.01 11.04
CA GLU A 141 0.38 -0.26 11.71
C GLU A 141 -0.71 -0.09 12.77
N LEU A 142 -0.62 0.96 13.59
CA LEU A 142 -1.61 1.26 14.61
C LEU A 142 -2.97 1.61 13.99
N LEU A 143 -2.98 2.38 12.91
CA LEU A 143 -4.19 2.73 12.16
C LEU A 143 -4.86 1.47 11.62
N LEU A 144 -4.11 0.60 10.92
CA LEU A 144 -4.64 -0.65 10.37
C LEU A 144 -5.13 -1.62 11.45
N ASN A 145 -4.49 -1.66 12.62
CA ASN A 145 -4.96 -2.47 13.75
C ASN A 145 -6.35 -2.05 14.24
N HIS A 146 -6.71 -0.77 14.11
CA HIS A 146 -7.98 -0.21 14.57
C HIS A 146 -8.97 0.05 13.43
N LEU A 147 -8.61 -0.25 12.19
CA LEU A 147 -9.48 -0.10 11.04
C LEU A 147 -10.31 -1.36 10.87
N VAL A 148 -11.61 -1.19 10.67
CA VAL A 148 -12.54 -2.25 10.28
C VAL A 148 -12.98 -1.94 8.86
N ASP A 149 -12.66 -2.82 7.96
CA ASP A 149 -13.08 -2.76 6.57
C ASP A 149 -14.25 -3.74 6.34
N GLY A 150 -15.26 -3.27 5.61
CA GLY A 150 -16.41 -4.05 5.21
C GLY A 150 -16.24 -4.68 3.82
N PRO A 151 -17.20 -5.54 3.40
CA PRO A 151 -17.21 -6.06 2.04
C PRO A 151 -17.21 -4.94 1.00
N GLY A 152 -16.32 -5.00 0.03
CA GLY A 152 -16.19 -4.00 -1.02
C GLY A 152 -15.49 -2.71 -0.62
N GLU A 153 -15.01 -2.58 0.61
CA GLU A 153 -14.14 -1.50 1.08
C GLU A 153 -12.66 -1.89 0.94
N TYR A 154 -11.82 -0.95 0.50
CA TYR A 154 -10.42 -1.25 0.20
C TYR A 154 -9.46 -0.33 0.95
N VAL A 155 -8.35 -0.91 1.39
CA VAL A 155 -7.14 -0.17 1.80
C VAL A 155 -6.01 -0.62 0.91
N VAL A 156 -5.41 0.29 0.16
CA VAL A 156 -4.29 0.01 -0.74
C VAL A 156 -3.03 0.65 -0.18
N VAL A 157 -2.02 -0.16 0.09
CA VAL A 157 -0.77 0.31 0.72
C VAL A 157 0.40 0.13 -0.23
N ASP A 158 1.07 1.23 -0.56
CA ASP A 158 2.38 1.21 -1.23
C ASP A 158 3.46 1.03 -0.17
N MET A 159 4.13 -0.11 -0.20
CA MET A 159 5.11 -0.48 0.81
C MET A 159 6.53 -0.11 0.41
N THR A 160 7.39 0.07 1.40
CA THR A 160 8.84 0.20 1.17
C THR A 160 9.41 -0.97 0.37
N ALA A 161 10.57 -0.76 -0.24
CA ALA A 161 11.18 -1.75 -1.14
C ALA A 161 11.83 -2.93 -0.40
N GLY A 162 11.75 -4.11 -1.01
CA GLY A 162 12.52 -5.29 -0.61
C GLY A 162 12.09 -5.89 0.73
N ALA A 163 13.06 -6.49 1.42
CA ALA A 163 12.84 -7.17 2.70
C ALA A 163 12.53 -6.20 3.86
N ASP A 164 12.76 -4.91 3.69
CA ASP A 164 12.45 -3.89 4.70
C ASP A 164 10.94 -3.82 5.00
N ALA A 165 10.10 -4.31 4.08
CA ALA A 165 8.68 -4.50 4.32
C ALA A 165 8.39 -5.40 5.55
N PHE A 166 9.30 -6.34 5.88
CA PHE A 166 9.18 -7.21 7.06
C PHE A 166 9.73 -6.59 8.35
N ALA A 167 10.44 -5.46 8.27
CA ALA A 167 11.03 -4.82 9.45
C ALA A 167 9.99 -4.20 10.40
N SER A 168 8.74 -4.09 9.96
CA SER A 168 7.58 -3.70 10.78
C SER A 168 6.56 -4.84 10.80
N GLY A 169 5.69 -4.91 11.82
CA GLY A 169 4.58 -5.86 11.86
C GLY A 169 3.51 -5.64 10.79
N LEU A 170 3.67 -4.61 9.96
CA LEU A 170 2.70 -4.18 8.96
C LEU A 170 2.41 -5.27 7.91
N PHE A 171 3.41 -6.07 7.54
CA PHE A 171 3.27 -7.15 6.55
C PHE A 171 2.22 -8.21 6.93
N THR A 172 1.87 -8.33 8.22
CA THR A 172 0.84 -9.28 8.71
C THR A 172 -0.58 -8.69 8.66
N ARG A 173 -0.75 -7.46 8.16
CA ARG A 173 -2.03 -6.72 8.23
C ARG A 173 -2.79 -6.72 6.91
N PHE A 174 -2.30 -7.45 5.91
CA PHE A 174 -2.87 -7.48 4.57
C PHE A 174 -3.58 -8.79 4.29
N ASP A 175 -4.75 -8.69 3.68
CA ASP A 175 -5.50 -9.85 3.19
C ASP A 175 -4.87 -10.38 1.90
N ARG A 176 -4.22 -9.46 1.13
CA ARG A 176 -3.50 -9.82 -0.09
C ARG A 176 -2.23 -8.98 -0.26
N THR A 177 -1.13 -9.65 -0.58
CA THR A 177 0.13 -9.00 -0.92
C THR A 177 0.48 -9.26 -2.38
N PHE A 178 0.55 -8.20 -3.18
CA PHE A 178 1.06 -8.25 -4.55
C PHE A 178 2.53 -7.87 -4.59
N LEU A 179 3.36 -8.81 -5.01
CA LEU A 179 4.77 -8.56 -5.26
C LEU A 179 4.98 -8.19 -6.73
N VAL A 180 5.40 -6.96 -6.99
CA VAL A 180 5.66 -6.45 -8.32
C VAL A 180 7.06 -6.86 -8.76
N CYS A 181 7.12 -7.71 -9.80
CA CYS A 181 8.34 -8.36 -10.28
C CYS A 181 8.60 -8.01 -11.74
N GLU A 182 9.79 -7.45 -12.04
CA GLU A 182 10.27 -7.29 -13.41
C GLU A 182 10.83 -8.62 -13.94
N PRO A 183 10.85 -8.87 -15.27
CA PRO A 183 11.45 -10.07 -15.86
C PRO A 183 12.98 -10.02 -15.81
N THR A 184 13.53 -9.95 -14.59
CA THR A 184 14.97 -9.89 -14.32
C THR A 184 15.35 -10.76 -13.13
N LEU A 185 16.53 -11.36 -13.16
CA LEU A 185 17.05 -12.18 -12.05
C LEU A 185 17.14 -11.38 -10.74
N ARG A 186 17.40 -10.07 -10.80
CA ARG A 186 17.40 -9.20 -9.60
C ARG A 186 16.05 -9.10 -8.96
N SER A 187 14.99 -8.94 -9.75
CA SER A 187 13.61 -8.82 -9.24
C SER A 187 13.13 -10.16 -8.70
N VAL A 188 13.43 -11.25 -9.42
CA VAL A 188 13.17 -12.63 -8.98
C VAL A 188 13.90 -12.95 -7.66
N GLY A 189 15.14 -12.46 -7.49
CA GLY A 189 15.87 -12.62 -6.23
C GLY A 189 15.15 -12.00 -5.03
N VAL A 190 14.57 -10.81 -5.21
CA VAL A 190 13.75 -10.16 -4.18
C VAL A 190 12.46 -10.96 -3.91
N TYR A 191 11.80 -11.46 -4.96
CA TYR A 191 10.65 -12.35 -4.78
C TYR A 191 11.01 -13.57 -3.93
N ARG A 192 12.10 -14.29 -4.25
CA ARG A 192 12.52 -15.50 -3.52
C ARG A 192 12.78 -15.19 -2.04
N GLN A 193 13.44 -14.07 -1.76
CA GLN A 193 13.69 -13.62 -0.40
C GLN A 193 12.36 -13.31 0.32
N TYR A 194 11.49 -12.54 -0.32
CA TYR A 194 10.19 -12.16 0.23
C TYR A 194 9.31 -13.38 0.49
N ALA A 195 9.16 -14.28 -0.50
CA ALA A 195 8.39 -15.50 -0.41
C ALA A 195 8.95 -16.46 0.68
N GLY A 196 10.27 -16.45 0.89
CA GLY A 196 10.91 -17.19 1.98
C GLY A 196 10.38 -16.74 3.35
N TYR A 197 10.47 -15.44 3.63
CA TYR A 197 9.95 -14.88 4.88
C TYR A 197 8.42 -15.03 5.00
N ALA A 198 7.68 -14.74 3.93
CA ALA A 198 6.23 -14.82 3.94
C ALA A 198 5.72 -16.23 4.34
N ARG A 199 6.37 -17.29 3.85
CA ARG A 199 6.03 -18.68 4.21
C ARG A 199 6.19 -18.98 5.70
N GLU A 200 7.20 -18.41 6.36
CA GLU A 200 7.41 -18.60 7.80
C GLU A 200 6.26 -18.04 8.63
N TYR A 201 5.55 -17.04 8.08
CA TYR A 201 4.41 -16.39 8.74
C TYR A 201 3.05 -16.81 8.14
N GLY A 202 3.02 -17.77 7.22
CA GLY A 202 1.79 -18.25 6.59
C GLY A 202 1.13 -17.21 5.68
N ILE A 203 1.90 -16.26 5.13
CA ILE A 203 1.38 -15.18 4.26
C ILE A 203 1.48 -15.60 2.81
N ALA A 204 0.34 -15.57 2.11
CA ALA A 204 0.29 -15.79 0.68
C ALA A 204 0.83 -14.58 -0.09
N VAL A 205 1.72 -14.84 -1.06
CA VAL A 205 2.27 -13.83 -1.96
C VAL A 205 1.76 -14.11 -3.36
N SER A 206 1.20 -13.08 -4.00
CA SER A 206 0.81 -13.11 -5.41
C SER A 206 1.76 -12.22 -6.23
N VAL A 207 2.36 -12.77 -7.27
CA VAL A 207 3.31 -12.02 -8.11
C VAL A 207 2.59 -11.37 -9.28
N VAL A 208 2.83 -10.07 -9.46
CA VAL A 208 2.43 -9.33 -10.66
C VAL A 208 3.69 -9.04 -11.48
N GLY A 209 3.80 -9.67 -12.64
CA GLY A 209 4.86 -9.35 -13.59
C GLY A 209 4.68 -7.94 -14.14
N ASN A 210 5.68 -7.09 -14.05
CA ASN A 210 5.61 -5.72 -14.55
C ASN A 210 6.69 -5.43 -15.59
N LYS A 211 6.41 -4.48 -16.48
CA LYS A 211 7.28 -4.10 -17.59
C LYS A 211 7.53 -5.26 -18.57
N VAL A 212 6.58 -6.15 -18.69
CA VAL A 212 6.61 -7.28 -19.63
C VAL A 212 6.50 -6.72 -21.06
N GLU A 213 7.46 -7.07 -21.94
CA GLU A 213 7.51 -6.57 -23.32
C GLU A 213 6.94 -7.60 -24.29
N ASP A 214 7.20 -8.89 -24.06
CA ASP A 214 6.86 -9.96 -24.97
C ASP A 214 6.53 -11.28 -24.24
N GLU A 215 6.27 -12.34 -25.01
CA GLU A 215 5.96 -13.66 -24.48
C GLU A 215 7.18 -14.30 -23.74
N ALA A 216 8.40 -13.97 -24.14
CA ALA A 216 9.61 -14.51 -23.51
C ALA A 216 9.75 -13.98 -22.08
N ASP A 217 9.45 -12.70 -21.85
CA ASP A 217 9.39 -12.11 -20.50
C ASP A 217 8.36 -12.80 -19.62
N GLY A 218 7.17 -13.05 -20.18
CA GLY A 218 6.10 -13.75 -19.46
C GLY A 218 6.48 -15.21 -19.15
N ALA A 219 7.09 -15.90 -20.09
CA ALA A 219 7.59 -17.27 -19.90
C ALA A 219 8.70 -17.33 -18.85
N PHE A 220 9.65 -16.39 -18.89
CA PHE A 220 10.71 -16.26 -17.89
C PHE A 220 10.11 -16.09 -16.48
N LEU A 221 9.17 -15.16 -16.28
CA LEU A 221 8.55 -14.96 -14.99
C LEU A 221 7.83 -16.23 -14.52
N ARG A 222 7.06 -16.88 -15.39
CA ARG A 222 6.33 -18.12 -15.03
C ARG A 222 7.30 -19.24 -14.64
N GLU A 223 8.41 -19.40 -15.34
CA GLU A 223 9.46 -20.36 -14.99
C GLU A 223 10.06 -20.08 -13.61
N GLN A 224 10.28 -18.80 -13.28
CA GLN A 224 11.00 -18.41 -12.07
C GLN A 224 10.13 -18.35 -10.80
N VAL A 225 8.85 -18.01 -10.93
CA VAL A 225 7.95 -17.81 -9.78
C VAL A 225 6.77 -18.79 -9.73
N GLY A 226 6.58 -19.58 -10.79
CA GLY A 226 5.55 -20.63 -10.82
C GLY A 226 4.12 -20.08 -10.72
N ASP A 227 3.31 -20.78 -9.94
CA ASP A 227 1.89 -20.49 -9.75
C ASP A 227 1.64 -19.19 -8.96
N ASP A 228 2.65 -18.63 -8.31
CA ASP A 228 2.53 -17.33 -7.66
C ASP A 228 2.33 -16.19 -8.68
N LEU A 229 2.67 -16.39 -9.99
CA LEU A 229 2.41 -15.41 -11.05
C LEU A 229 0.92 -15.35 -11.37
N VAL A 230 0.23 -14.35 -10.83
CA VAL A 230 -1.22 -14.19 -11.02
C VAL A 230 -1.60 -13.33 -12.22
N ALA A 231 -0.73 -12.42 -12.63
CA ALA A 231 -0.97 -11.52 -13.76
C ALA A 231 0.31 -10.90 -14.29
N THR A 232 0.26 -10.34 -15.50
CA THR A 232 1.34 -9.56 -16.09
C THR A 232 0.84 -8.19 -16.52
N PHE A 233 1.67 -7.16 -16.36
CA PHE A 233 1.44 -5.80 -16.76
C PHE A 233 2.52 -5.40 -17.77
N GLY A 234 2.08 -5.02 -18.96
CA GLY A 234 2.98 -4.64 -20.05
C GLY A 234 3.55 -3.23 -19.89
N ARG A 235 4.59 -2.92 -20.66
CA ARG A 235 5.06 -1.55 -20.78
C ARG A 235 3.94 -0.64 -21.27
N SER A 236 3.81 0.52 -20.65
CA SER A 236 2.67 1.41 -20.86
C SER A 236 3.12 2.81 -21.32
N ALA A 237 2.55 3.27 -22.42
CA ALA A 237 2.71 4.65 -22.86
C ALA A 237 1.95 5.61 -21.92
N TYR A 238 0.81 5.17 -21.38
CA TYR A 238 0.03 5.89 -20.40
C TYR A 238 0.85 6.15 -19.11
N VAL A 239 1.49 5.11 -18.56
CA VAL A 239 2.35 5.26 -17.37
C VAL A 239 3.49 6.23 -17.66
N ARG A 240 4.16 6.10 -18.82
CA ARG A 240 5.26 6.99 -19.19
C ARG A 240 4.82 8.45 -19.33
N ALA A 241 3.60 8.71 -19.82
CA ALA A 241 3.05 10.05 -19.89
C ALA A 241 2.76 10.61 -18.49
N ALA A 242 2.19 9.78 -17.60
CA ALA A 242 1.92 10.15 -16.21
C ALA A 242 3.21 10.49 -15.43
N GLU A 243 4.28 9.70 -15.61
CA GLU A 243 5.61 9.95 -15.01
C GLU A 243 6.27 11.25 -15.50
N ARG A 244 5.79 11.80 -16.62
CA ARG A 244 6.22 13.10 -17.17
C ARG A 244 5.30 14.25 -16.79
N GLY A 245 4.39 14.05 -15.83
CA GLY A 245 3.45 15.07 -15.36
C GLY A 245 2.18 15.21 -16.22
N HIS A 246 1.88 14.22 -17.05
CA HIS A 246 0.68 14.19 -17.90
C HIS A 246 -0.22 12.98 -17.55
N PRO A 247 -0.78 12.92 -16.33
CA PRO A 247 -1.68 11.85 -15.94
C PRO A 247 -3.01 11.98 -16.70
N GLY A 248 -3.32 10.99 -17.54
CA GLY A 248 -4.62 10.86 -18.19
C GLY A 248 -5.66 10.19 -17.27
N PRO A 249 -6.93 10.15 -17.66
CA PRO A 249 -7.95 9.37 -16.97
C PRO A 249 -7.65 7.86 -17.09
N ILE A 250 -7.97 7.08 -16.05
CA ILE A 250 -7.58 5.65 -15.95
C ILE A 250 -8.15 4.79 -17.09
N HIS A 251 -9.24 5.20 -17.72
CA HIS A 251 -9.83 4.47 -18.84
C HIS A 251 -8.99 4.56 -20.14
N ASP A 252 -8.03 5.48 -20.21
CA ASP A 252 -7.09 5.57 -21.34
C ASP A 252 -5.90 4.59 -21.20
N LEU A 253 -5.78 3.91 -20.06
CA LEU A 253 -4.79 2.83 -19.89
C LEU A 253 -5.04 1.74 -20.94
N GLU A 254 -3.97 1.17 -21.48
CA GLU A 254 -4.03 0.13 -22.50
C GLU A 254 -4.97 -1.01 -22.07
N PRO A 255 -5.81 -1.54 -22.99
CA PRO A 255 -6.83 -2.54 -22.63
C PRO A 255 -6.30 -3.77 -21.91
N GLY A 256 -5.11 -4.28 -22.31
CA GLY A 256 -4.46 -5.42 -21.64
C GLY A 256 -4.12 -5.09 -20.19
N ASN A 257 -3.49 -3.94 -19.96
CA ASN A 257 -3.10 -3.48 -18.63
C ASN A 257 -4.32 -3.19 -17.75
N ARG A 258 -5.40 -2.66 -18.33
CA ARG A 258 -6.67 -2.45 -17.62
C ARG A 258 -7.33 -3.78 -17.23
N SER A 259 -7.30 -4.78 -18.11
CA SER A 259 -7.76 -6.13 -17.80
C SER A 259 -6.98 -6.75 -16.65
N THR A 260 -5.68 -6.51 -16.59
CA THR A 260 -4.84 -6.92 -15.44
C THR A 260 -5.34 -6.30 -14.13
N LEU A 261 -5.61 -4.98 -14.09
CA LEU A 261 -6.15 -4.35 -12.87
C LEU A 261 -7.51 -4.94 -12.46
N THR A 262 -8.37 -5.25 -13.43
CA THR A 262 -9.65 -5.91 -13.17
C THR A 262 -9.45 -7.30 -12.59
N ALA A 263 -8.51 -8.09 -13.12
CA ALA A 263 -8.18 -9.41 -12.61
C ALA A 263 -7.62 -9.34 -11.17
N LEU A 264 -6.75 -8.36 -10.87
CA LEU A 264 -6.24 -8.16 -9.52
C LEU A 264 -7.36 -7.79 -8.54
N ALA A 265 -8.32 -6.94 -8.96
CA ALA A 265 -9.47 -6.60 -8.12
C ALA A 265 -10.35 -7.83 -7.83
N ALA A 266 -10.59 -8.66 -8.83
CA ALA A 266 -11.34 -9.92 -8.67
C ALA A 266 -10.64 -10.88 -7.69
N LEU A 267 -9.31 -11.01 -7.77
CA LEU A 267 -8.52 -11.82 -6.83
C LEU A 267 -8.62 -11.32 -5.38
N VAL A 268 -8.72 -9.99 -5.20
CA VAL A 268 -8.92 -9.40 -3.87
C VAL A 268 -10.33 -9.69 -3.38
N ASP A 269 -11.34 -9.51 -4.22
CA ASP A 269 -12.74 -9.76 -3.86
C ASP A 269 -13.03 -11.24 -3.52
N ASP A 270 -12.29 -12.18 -4.13
CA ASP A 270 -12.42 -13.61 -3.84
C ASP A 270 -11.78 -14.03 -2.51
N THR A 271 -10.83 -13.25 -1.96
CA THR A 271 -10.22 -13.51 -0.66
C THR A 271 -11.21 -13.34 0.51
N ASP A 272 -12.26 -12.56 0.33
CA ASP A 272 -13.30 -12.28 1.36
C ASP A 272 -14.31 -13.46 1.52
N LYS A 273 -14.19 -14.52 0.74
CA LYS A 273 -15.16 -15.63 0.72
C LYS A 273 -14.69 -16.88 1.49
N ASP A 274 -13.45 -16.91 1.95
CA ASP A 274 -12.86 -18.00 2.73
C ASP A 274 -12.73 -17.64 4.22
#